data_dab3f79567617c95b147b9c6a22eb1d5
#
_entry.id   dab3f79567617c95b147b9c6a22eb1d5
#
_cell.length_a   1.000
_cell.length_b   1.000
_cell.length_c   1.000
_cell.angle_alpha   90.00
_cell.angle_beta   90.00
_cell.angle_gamma   90.00
#
_symmetry.space_group_name_H-M   'P 1'
#
loop_
_entity.id
_entity.type
_entity.pdbx_description
1 polymer ?
#
loop_
_entity_poly.entity_id
_entity_poly.type
_entity_poly.pdbx_seq_one_letter_code
_entity_poly.pdbx_strand_id
1 'polypeptide(L)'
;MNKDLQIAKKTVQTEISALKKLSTSFNHSSQFSKAVNLIYKTRGKVLVVGVGKSYIVGIKVSSTLSSLGTPSVAFNATDLQHGGLGTIQKNHDILLVFSVSGESSELDNILKYANRHKIDIIGVSCKSSSMLLRNSTIKILLPKVVEAG
;
A
#
# COMPACT_ATOMS: atom_id res chain seq x y z
N MET A 1 24.45 4.96 31.38
CA MET A 1 24.23 4.76 29.91
C MET A 1 23.71 6.07 29.36
N ASN A 2 24.28 6.58 28.27
CA ASN A 2 23.87 7.86 27.66
C ASN A 2 22.37 7.80 27.29
N LYS A 3 21.62 8.86 27.60
CA LYS A 3 20.17 8.99 27.33
C LYS A 3 19.84 8.76 25.86
N ASP A 4 20.66 9.26 24.95
CA ASP A 4 20.47 9.11 23.50
C ASP A 4 20.56 7.64 23.06
N LEU A 5 21.51 6.89 23.64
CA LEU A 5 21.63 5.45 23.36
C LEU A 5 20.44 4.65 23.90
N GLN A 6 19.83 5.09 25.01
CA GLN A 6 18.60 4.48 25.53
C GLN A 6 17.43 4.71 24.58
N ILE A 7 17.28 5.95 24.08
CA ILE A 7 16.23 6.32 23.12
C ILE A 7 16.43 5.51 21.83
N ALA A 8 17.64 5.50 21.28
CA ALA A 8 17.93 4.74 20.07
C ALA A 8 17.59 3.24 20.22
N LYS A 9 18.01 2.60 21.31
CA LYS A 9 17.66 1.21 21.59
C LYS A 9 16.15 1.00 21.70
N LYS A 10 15.43 1.89 22.37
CA LYS A 10 13.98 1.82 22.52
C LYS A 10 13.28 1.91 21.16
N THR A 11 13.71 2.84 20.29
CA THR A 11 13.20 2.99 18.92
C THR A 11 13.34 1.67 18.15
N VAL A 12 14.54 1.11 18.08
CA VAL A 12 14.80 -0.16 17.40
C VAL A 12 13.96 -1.31 17.99
N GLN A 13 13.81 -1.40 19.32
CA GLN A 13 12.97 -2.43 19.93
C GLN A 13 11.48 -2.28 19.58
N THR A 14 10.99 -1.06 19.45
CA THR A 14 9.62 -0.78 19.01
C THR A 14 9.40 -1.28 17.57
N GLU A 15 10.34 -0.99 16.67
CA GLU A 15 10.29 -1.46 15.28
C GLU A 15 10.36 -3.00 15.19
N ILE A 16 11.26 -3.65 15.95
CA ILE A 16 11.34 -5.11 16.03
C ILE A 16 10.00 -5.70 16.47
N SER A 17 9.36 -5.12 17.48
CA SER A 17 8.06 -5.57 17.96
C SER A 17 6.97 -5.43 16.88
N ALA A 18 6.99 -4.34 16.11
CA ALA A 18 6.07 -4.13 14.99
C ALA A 18 6.26 -5.17 13.89
N LEU A 19 7.50 -5.46 13.52
CA LEU A 19 7.83 -6.48 12.51
C LEU A 19 7.44 -7.90 12.97
N LYS A 20 7.61 -8.24 14.25
CA LYS A 20 7.13 -9.51 14.81
C LYS A 20 5.62 -9.66 14.70
N LYS A 21 4.85 -8.60 15.01
CA LYS A 21 3.39 -8.61 14.85
C LYS A 21 3.00 -8.78 13.38
N LEU A 22 3.68 -8.10 12.46
CA LEU A 22 3.46 -8.25 11.03
C LEU A 22 3.72 -9.69 10.57
N SER A 23 4.85 -10.27 10.94
CA SER A 23 5.20 -11.66 10.61
C SER A 23 4.12 -12.64 11.05
N THR A 24 3.61 -12.50 12.28
CA THR A 24 2.54 -13.35 12.80
C THR A 24 1.23 -13.17 12.02
N SER A 25 0.94 -11.97 11.52
CA SER A 25 -0.30 -11.71 10.77
C SER A 25 -0.38 -12.45 9.43
N PHE A 26 0.75 -12.80 8.83
CA PHE A 26 0.79 -13.55 7.56
C PHE A 26 0.34 -15.01 7.70
N ASN A 27 0.44 -15.61 8.90
CA ASN A 27 0.13 -17.02 9.11
C ASN A 27 -1.34 -17.38 8.80
N HIS A 28 -2.24 -16.41 8.75
CA HIS A 28 -3.68 -16.60 8.57
C HIS A 28 -4.24 -15.88 7.33
N SER A 29 -3.40 -15.32 6.47
CA SER A 29 -3.86 -14.50 5.35
C SER A 29 -3.49 -15.07 3.99
N SER A 30 -4.48 -15.60 3.27
CA SER A 30 -4.33 -15.92 1.84
C SER A 30 -4.28 -14.66 0.94
N GLN A 31 -4.61 -13.48 1.48
CA GLN A 31 -4.68 -12.23 0.71
C GLN A 31 -3.31 -11.79 0.18
N PHE A 32 -2.26 -12.01 0.98
CA PHE A 32 -0.90 -11.68 0.53
C PHE A 32 -0.51 -12.51 -0.71
N SER A 33 -0.74 -13.83 -0.69
CA SER A 33 -0.46 -14.69 -1.85
C SER A 33 -1.31 -14.32 -3.07
N LYS A 34 -2.57 -13.90 -2.87
CA LYS A 34 -3.42 -13.39 -3.95
C LYS A 34 -2.86 -12.10 -4.54
N ALA A 35 -2.35 -11.19 -3.70
CA ALA A 35 -1.72 -9.95 -4.15
C ALA A 35 -0.47 -10.22 -4.99
N VAL A 36 0.41 -11.10 -4.52
CA VAL A 36 1.60 -11.52 -5.26
C VAL A 36 1.21 -12.12 -6.62
N ASN A 37 0.24 -13.02 -6.64
CA ASN A 37 -0.23 -13.63 -7.89
C ASN A 37 -0.85 -12.61 -8.85
N LEU A 38 -1.59 -11.63 -8.34
CA LEU A 38 -2.17 -10.57 -9.17
C LEU A 38 -1.08 -9.70 -9.78
N ILE A 39 -0.08 -9.27 -8.99
CA ILE A 39 1.07 -8.51 -9.48
C ILE A 39 1.84 -9.31 -10.54
N TYR A 40 2.12 -10.58 -10.28
CA TYR A 40 2.86 -11.45 -11.19
C TYR A 40 2.16 -11.66 -12.55
N LYS A 41 0.82 -11.72 -12.56
CA LYS A 41 0.01 -11.92 -13.77
C LYS A 41 -0.33 -10.64 -14.51
N THR A 42 -0.03 -9.48 -13.91
CA THR A 42 -0.33 -8.17 -14.51
C THR A 42 0.45 -8.00 -15.81
N ARG A 43 -0.27 -7.64 -16.88
CA ARG A 43 0.31 -7.41 -18.22
C ARG A 43 0.75 -5.96 -18.45
N GLY A 44 0.31 -5.06 -17.61
CA GLY A 44 0.65 -3.65 -17.62
C GLY A 44 1.61 -3.30 -16.48
N LYS A 45 1.34 -2.20 -15.82
CA LYS A 45 2.13 -1.70 -14.69
C LYS A 45 1.35 -1.72 -13.38
N VAL A 46 2.07 -1.74 -12.27
CA VAL A 46 1.55 -1.52 -10.93
C VAL A 46 1.60 -0.02 -10.62
N LEU A 47 0.44 0.62 -10.50
CA LEU A 47 0.38 2.00 -10.01
C LEU A 47 0.32 1.97 -8.49
N VAL A 48 1.39 2.43 -7.86
CA VAL A 48 1.48 2.49 -6.39
C VAL A 48 0.99 3.87 -5.93
N VAL A 49 -0.07 3.90 -5.13
CA VAL A 49 -0.77 5.13 -4.76
C VAL A 49 -0.77 5.33 -3.25
N GLY A 50 -0.53 6.55 -2.81
CA GLY A 50 -0.60 6.94 -1.41
C GLY A 50 -0.68 8.46 -1.23
N VAL A 51 -0.85 8.89 0.02
CA VAL A 51 -0.85 10.31 0.40
C VAL A 51 0.22 10.52 1.47
N GLY A 52 0.98 11.62 1.40
CA GLY A 52 1.98 11.98 2.41
C GLY A 52 3.03 10.87 2.62
N LYS A 53 3.22 10.41 3.85
CA LYS A 53 4.20 9.34 4.17
C LYS A 53 3.91 8.03 3.43
N SER A 54 2.63 7.69 3.22
CA SER A 54 2.25 6.50 2.45
C SER A 54 2.69 6.60 0.98
N TYR A 55 2.69 7.79 0.39
CA TYR A 55 3.24 8.01 -0.95
C TYR A 55 4.76 7.82 -1.00
N ILE A 56 5.49 8.32 0.02
CA ILE A 56 6.95 8.12 0.12
C ILE A 56 7.30 6.61 0.17
N VAL A 57 6.55 5.84 0.96
CA VAL A 57 6.67 4.37 0.98
C VAL A 57 6.34 3.80 -0.40
N GLY A 58 5.30 4.32 -1.04
CA GLY A 58 4.91 3.93 -2.40
C GLY A 58 6.02 4.14 -3.43
N ILE A 59 6.76 5.24 -3.37
CA ILE A 59 7.93 5.49 -4.24
C ILE A 59 8.97 4.37 -4.04
N LYS A 60 9.30 4.03 -2.79
CA LYS A 60 10.27 2.96 -2.49
C LYS A 60 9.81 1.61 -3.02
N VAL A 61 8.54 1.26 -2.82
CA VAL A 61 7.95 0.01 -3.31
C VAL A 61 7.97 -0.05 -4.84
N SER A 62 7.53 1.01 -5.51
CA SER A 62 7.53 1.13 -6.97
C SER A 62 8.94 0.97 -7.55
N SER A 63 9.93 1.68 -6.99
CA SER A 63 11.33 1.56 -7.40
C SER A 63 11.85 0.12 -7.25
N THR A 64 11.50 -0.55 -6.15
CA THR A 64 11.89 -1.94 -5.91
C THR A 64 11.25 -2.90 -6.90
N LEU A 65 9.94 -2.76 -7.18
CA LEU A 65 9.24 -3.58 -8.17
C LEU A 65 9.88 -3.42 -9.56
N SER A 66 10.15 -2.18 -9.97
CA SER A 66 10.78 -1.88 -11.27
C SER A 66 12.18 -2.47 -11.38
N SER A 67 12.99 -2.41 -10.31
CA SER A 67 14.34 -2.98 -10.30
C SER A 67 14.35 -4.53 -10.40
N LEU A 68 13.23 -5.16 -10.06
CA LEU A 68 13.02 -6.61 -10.14
C LEU A 68 12.27 -7.04 -11.40
N GLY A 69 12.05 -6.14 -12.36
CA GLY A 69 11.43 -6.44 -13.64
C GLY A 69 9.90 -6.32 -13.67
N THR A 70 9.26 -5.83 -12.60
CA THR A 70 7.83 -5.54 -12.58
C THR A 70 7.60 -4.06 -12.89
N PRO A 71 7.03 -3.68 -14.05
CA PRO A 71 6.78 -2.29 -14.38
C PRO A 71 5.92 -1.63 -13.31
N SER A 72 6.41 -0.53 -12.73
CA SER A 72 5.70 0.14 -11.64
C SER A 72 5.98 1.64 -11.65
N VAL A 73 5.00 2.41 -11.20
CA VAL A 73 5.08 3.86 -11.05
C VAL A 73 4.32 4.29 -9.79
N ALA A 74 4.91 5.22 -9.03
CA ALA A 74 4.27 5.76 -7.84
C ALA A 74 3.56 7.09 -8.15
N PHE A 75 2.36 7.27 -7.60
CA PHE A 75 1.59 8.50 -7.67
C PHE A 75 1.16 8.98 -6.29
N ASN A 76 1.29 10.28 -6.06
CA ASN A 76 0.50 10.90 -5.01
C ASN A 76 -0.98 10.86 -5.42
N ALA A 77 -1.88 10.50 -4.51
CA ALA A 77 -3.29 10.40 -4.81
C ALA A 77 -3.88 11.72 -5.34
N THR A 78 -3.41 12.86 -4.85
CA THR A 78 -3.84 14.17 -5.34
C THR A 78 -3.47 14.37 -6.81
N ASP A 79 -2.22 14.09 -7.17
CA ASP A 79 -1.74 14.27 -8.55
C ASP A 79 -2.43 13.29 -9.52
N LEU A 80 -2.69 12.08 -9.06
CA LEU A 80 -3.39 11.07 -9.86
C LEU A 80 -4.80 11.53 -10.27
N GLN A 81 -5.50 12.28 -9.41
CA GLN A 81 -6.81 12.86 -9.73
C GLN A 81 -6.75 13.97 -10.78
N HIS A 82 -5.63 14.68 -10.86
CA HIS A 82 -5.43 15.82 -11.77
C HIS A 82 -4.83 15.41 -13.14
N GLY A 83 -5.34 14.31 -13.71
CA GLY A 83 -4.96 13.84 -15.05
C GLY A 83 -4.29 12.47 -15.08
N GLY A 84 -3.69 12.03 -13.96
CA GLY A 84 -3.02 10.75 -13.88
C GLY A 84 -3.95 9.55 -14.10
N LEU A 85 -5.24 9.65 -13.78
CA LEU A 85 -6.21 8.57 -14.03
C LEU A 85 -6.29 8.18 -15.52
N GLY A 86 -6.07 9.13 -16.43
CA GLY A 86 -6.04 8.86 -17.87
C GLY A 86 -4.85 8.01 -18.34
N THR A 87 -3.82 7.86 -17.51
CA THR A 87 -2.63 7.04 -17.84
C THR A 87 -2.82 5.56 -17.52
N ILE A 88 -3.93 5.20 -16.89
CA ILE A 88 -4.23 3.82 -16.49
C ILE A 88 -4.77 3.04 -17.68
N GLN A 89 -4.06 1.98 -18.05
CA GLN A 89 -4.50 1.06 -19.08
C GLN A 89 -5.45 0.01 -18.48
N LYS A 90 -6.74 0.16 -18.78
CA LYS A 90 -7.79 -0.79 -18.36
C LYS A 90 -7.45 -2.20 -18.83
N ASN A 91 -7.75 -3.19 -18.01
CA ASN A 91 -7.47 -4.63 -18.25
C ASN A 91 -5.99 -5.02 -18.26
N HIS A 92 -5.08 -4.08 -18.07
CA HIS A 92 -3.63 -4.31 -18.03
C HIS A 92 -3.00 -3.87 -16.72
N ASP A 93 -3.33 -2.68 -16.25
CA ASP A 93 -2.76 -2.08 -15.04
C ASP A 93 -3.57 -2.45 -13.79
N ILE A 94 -2.89 -2.43 -12.64
CA ILE A 94 -3.49 -2.61 -11.32
C ILE A 94 -3.09 -1.48 -10.39
N LEU A 95 -3.90 -1.24 -9.36
CA LEU A 95 -3.59 -0.29 -8.29
C LEU A 95 -3.09 -1.03 -7.04
N LEU A 96 -1.99 -0.56 -6.47
CA LEU A 96 -1.51 -0.91 -5.13
C LEU A 96 -1.60 0.33 -4.25
N VAL A 97 -2.57 0.37 -3.34
CA VAL A 97 -2.91 1.58 -2.59
C VAL A 97 -2.55 1.44 -1.12
N PHE A 98 -1.74 2.36 -0.62
CA PHE A 98 -1.33 2.43 0.78
C PHE A 98 -2.05 3.56 1.52
N SER A 99 -2.73 3.22 2.62
CA SER A 99 -3.29 4.21 3.55
C SER A 99 -3.47 3.58 4.92
N VAL A 100 -2.78 4.10 5.94
CA VAL A 100 -2.86 3.56 7.31
C VAL A 100 -4.29 3.57 7.83
N SER A 101 -5.00 4.70 7.73
CA SER A 101 -6.42 4.80 8.10
C SER A 101 -7.35 4.16 7.07
N GLY A 102 -6.94 4.19 5.79
CA GLY A 102 -7.78 3.82 4.65
C GLY A 102 -9.00 4.72 4.43
N GLU A 103 -8.99 5.93 5.01
CA GLU A 103 -10.09 6.90 4.99
C GLU A 103 -9.69 8.25 4.37
N SER A 104 -8.53 8.32 3.71
CA SER A 104 -8.06 9.55 3.07
C SER A 104 -9.03 9.94 1.94
N SER A 105 -9.57 11.16 2.01
CA SER A 105 -10.56 11.68 1.05
C SER A 105 -10.05 11.69 -0.39
N GLU A 106 -8.74 11.89 -0.55
CA GLU A 106 -8.06 11.89 -1.85
C GLU A 106 -8.15 10.54 -2.57
N LEU A 107 -8.41 9.46 -1.84
CA LEU A 107 -8.55 8.14 -2.44
C LEU A 107 -9.95 7.88 -3.02
N ASP A 108 -10.99 8.59 -2.56
CA ASP A 108 -12.39 8.29 -2.89
C ASP A 108 -12.63 8.27 -4.42
N ASN A 109 -12.24 9.32 -5.12
CA ASN A 109 -12.40 9.41 -6.57
C ASN A 109 -11.60 8.34 -7.33
N ILE A 110 -10.39 8.01 -6.84
CA ILE A 110 -9.54 6.98 -7.44
C ILE A 110 -10.19 5.60 -7.32
N LEU A 111 -10.71 5.29 -6.12
CA LEU A 111 -11.38 4.03 -5.85
C LEU A 111 -12.67 3.89 -6.67
N LYS A 112 -13.47 4.96 -6.76
CA LYS A 112 -14.68 5.00 -7.60
C LYS A 112 -14.33 4.81 -9.09
N TYR A 113 -13.29 5.49 -9.57
CA TYR A 113 -12.82 5.33 -10.95
C TYR A 113 -12.39 3.89 -11.22
N ALA A 114 -11.54 3.32 -10.35
CA ALA A 114 -11.05 1.96 -10.51
C ALA A 114 -12.17 0.93 -10.52
N ASN A 115 -13.11 1.03 -9.57
CA ASN A 115 -14.27 0.12 -9.51
C ASN A 115 -15.18 0.26 -10.74
N ARG A 116 -15.46 1.49 -11.20
CA ARG A 116 -16.26 1.74 -12.41
C ARG A 116 -15.63 1.12 -13.65
N HIS A 117 -14.31 1.11 -13.73
CA HIS A 117 -13.56 0.60 -14.88
C HIS A 117 -13.03 -0.82 -14.68
N LYS A 118 -13.43 -1.49 -13.58
CA LYS A 118 -13.02 -2.86 -13.25
C LYS A 118 -11.49 -3.04 -13.19
N ILE A 119 -10.80 -2.02 -12.68
CA ILE A 119 -9.36 -2.06 -12.42
C ILE A 119 -9.16 -2.70 -11.05
N ASP A 120 -8.34 -3.74 -10.98
CA ASP A 120 -8.07 -4.42 -9.72
C ASP A 120 -7.30 -3.53 -8.73
N ILE A 121 -7.73 -3.56 -7.48
CA ILE A 121 -7.16 -2.78 -6.38
C ILE A 121 -6.63 -3.73 -5.31
N ILE A 122 -5.34 -3.63 -5.00
CA ILE A 122 -4.74 -4.18 -3.80
C ILE A 122 -4.70 -3.06 -2.76
N GLY A 123 -5.59 -3.10 -1.78
CA GLY A 123 -5.62 -2.13 -0.69
C GLY A 123 -4.85 -2.61 0.52
N VAL A 124 -3.99 -1.74 1.05
CA VAL A 124 -3.18 -1.99 2.25
C VAL A 124 -3.53 -0.96 3.32
N SER A 125 -4.07 -1.41 4.46
CA SER A 125 -4.52 -0.53 5.55
C SER A 125 -4.45 -1.22 6.91
N CYS A 126 -4.43 -0.42 7.99
CA CYS A 126 -4.52 -0.91 9.38
C CYS A 126 -5.97 -0.95 9.93
N LYS A 127 -6.98 -0.55 9.13
CA LYS A 127 -8.38 -0.52 9.54
C LYS A 127 -9.22 -1.40 8.61
N SER A 128 -9.73 -2.52 9.13
CA SER A 128 -10.48 -3.52 8.35
C SER A 128 -11.76 -2.97 7.72
N SER A 129 -12.46 -2.08 8.42
CA SER A 129 -13.68 -1.42 7.95
C SER A 129 -13.44 -0.15 7.13
N SER A 130 -12.21 0.11 6.69
CA SER A 130 -11.88 1.33 5.95
C SER A 130 -12.53 1.39 4.57
N MET A 131 -12.74 2.62 4.08
CA MET A 131 -13.21 2.87 2.72
C MET A 131 -12.29 2.20 1.69
N LEU A 132 -10.97 2.28 1.87
CA LEU A 132 -10.00 1.63 0.99
C LEU A 132 -10.25 0.11 0.92
N LEU A 133 -10.26 -0.58 2.06
CA LEU A 133 -10.40 -2.05 2.05
C LEU A 133 -11.77 -2.51 1.57
N ARG A 134 -12.85 -1.74 1.85
CA ARG A 134 -14.19 -2.07 1.30
C ARG A 134 -14.23 -2.02 -0.22
N ASN A 135 -13.46 -1.12 -0.83
CA ASN A 135 -13.41 -0.91 -2.27
C ASN A 135 -12.29 -1.67 -2.99
N SER A 136 -11.54 -2.50 -2.27
CA SER A 136 -10.40 -3.25 -2.84
C SER A 136 -10.78 -4.67 -3.25
N THR A 137 -10.25 -5.13 -4.38
CA THR A 137 -10.32 -6.52 -4.87
C THR A 137 -9.58 -7.45 -3.91
N ILE A 138 -8.38 -7.03 -3.47
CA ILE A 138 -7.55 -7.74 -2.50
C ILE A 138 -7.29 -6.83 -1.31
N LYS A 139 -7.52 -7.37 -0.10
CA LYS A 139 -7.51 -6.61 1.15
C LYS A 139 -6.35 -7.06 2.03
N ILE A 140 -5.31 -6.27 2.12
CA ILE A 140 -4.18 -6.53 3.02
C ILE A 140 -4.38 -5.70 4.29
N LEU A 141 -4.76 -6.38 5.36
CA LEU A 141 -4.89 -5.77 6.67
C LEU A 141 -3.57 -5.89 7.43
N LEU A 142 -2.97 -4.75 7.75
CA LEU A 142 -1.78 -4.68 8.58
C LEU A 142 -2.16 -4.58 10.06
N PRO A 143 -1.36 -5.15 10.97
CA PRO A 143 -1.58 -4.99 12.41
C PRO A 143 -1.36 -3.53 12.82
N LYS A 144 -2.14 -3.07 13.79
CA LYS A 144 -1.86 -1.78 14.44
C LYS A 144 -0.60 -1.91 15.28
N VAL A 145 0.33 -1.00 15.07
CA VAL A 145 1.60 -0.93 15.78
C VAL A 145 1.80 0.45 16.38
N VAL A 146 2.66 0.55 17.40
CA VAL A 146 3.08 1.84 17.97
C VAL A 146 4.17 2.39 17.05
N GLU A 147 4.05 3.66 16.68
CA GLU A 147 5.10 4.35 15.92
C GLU A 147 6.32 4.59 16.80
N ALA A 148 7.50 4.41 16.24
CA ALA A 148 8.77 4.67 16.91
C ALA A 148 9.16 6.14 16.71
N GLY A 149 8.64 7.02 17.59
CA GLY A 149 8.93 8.46 17.51
C GLY A 149 7.97 9.29 18.32
#